data_b3e0c1a863eeac215fa568303d41f856
#
_entry.id   b3e0c1a863eeac215fa568303d41f856
#
_cell.length_a   1.000
_cell.length_b   1.000
_cell.length_c   1.000
_cell.angle_alpha   90.00
_cell.angle_beta   90.00
_cell.angle_gamma   90.00
#
_symmetry.space_group_name_H-M   'P 1'
#
loop_
_entity.id
_entity.type
_entity.pdbx_description
1 polymer ?
#
loop_
_entity_poly.entity_id
_entity_poly.type
_entity_poly.pdbx_seq_one_letter_code
_entity_poly.pdbx_strand_id
1 'polypeptide(L)'
;MDKLSVLREKFEYFLDQQIPDKEPKNLYAPLKYVLRNGGKRIRPLLVLLASDSFGEKIDKALPAAAAIETFHNFTLIHDDIMDHSSIRRGQATVHEKWNENLAILSGDTMLVWAYKMLEQYDGETYKKLSSLLNQTAIEVCEGQQMDMDFETRNDVPLSQYLEMIRLKTAVLLGAALQFGGIVADAASDDLSNIGMFGIHLGIAFQIQDDYLDTFGDQNSFGKQIGRDIIDRKKTFLYINALEKANAMDKRILIDLYKDKSIKDAILIKTIMQLYEKYEIPKLTKNQIDEYTKSSLIFLDKTTLSATEKDKWKDFANNLMHRKY
;
A
#
# COMPACT_ATOMS: atom_id res chain seq x y z
N MET A 1 9.44 6.05 25.12
CA MET A 1 8.91 5.33 23.95
C MET A 1 8.24 6.34 23.02
N ASP A 2 8.48 6.24 21.73
CA ASP A 2 7.77 7.05 20.74
C ASP A 2 6.28 6.65 20.72
N LYS A 3 5.38 7.63 20.58
CA LYS A 3 3.93 7.43 20.57
C LYS A 3 3.52 6.33 19.57
N LEU A 4 4.16 6.27 18.41
CA LEU A 4 3.89 5.28 17.37
C LEU A 4 4.21 3.84 17.82
N SER A 5 5.30 3.65 18.57
CA SER A 5 5.68 2.35 19.14
C SER A 5 4.63 1.84 20.12
N VAL A 6 4.15 2.71 21.02
CA VAL A 6 3.11 2.37 21.98
C VAL A 6 1.79 1.99 21.29
N LEU A 7 1.39 2.76 20.25
CA LEU A 7 0.18 2.45 19.48
C LEU A 7 0.31 1.13 18.73
N ARG A 8 1.50 0.83 18.19
CA ARG A 8 1.77 -0.44 17.51
C ARG A 8 1.66 -1.62 18.47
N GLU A 9 2.31 -1.56 19.63
CA GLU A 9 2.23 -2.61 20.63
C GLU A 9 0.79 -2.86 21.08
N LYS A 10 0.03 -1.79 21.34
CA LYS A 10 -1.38 -1.88 21.71
C LYS A 10 -2.22 -2.52 20.60
N PHE A 11 -1.99 -2.13 19.35
CA PHE A 11 -2.66 -2.70 18.20
C PHE A 11 -2.32 -4.18 18.01
N GLU A 12 -1.04 -4.54 18.06
CA GLU A 12 -0.60 -5.94 17.89
C GLU A 12 -1.15 -6.85 18.98
N TYR A 13 -1.18 -6.36 20.22
CA TYR A 13 -1.83 -7.07 21.31
C TYR A 13 -3.32 -7.29 21.04
N PHE A 14 -4.06 -6.23 20.63
CA PHE A 14 -5.47 -6.35 20.29
C PHE A 14 -5.68 -7.32 19.12
N LEU A 15 -4.94 -7.16 18.04
CA LEU A 15 -5.05 -8.01 16.84
C LEU A 15 -4.84 -9.48 17.20
N ASP A 16 -3.84 -9.80 18.03
CA ASP A 16 -3.55 -11.18 18.44
C ASP A 16 -4.73 -11.84 19.18
N GLN A 17 -5.48 -11.06 19.95
CA GLN A 17 -6.69 -11.55 20.64
C GLN A 17 -7.88 -11.79 19.69
N GLN A 18 -7.87 -11.18 18.50
CA GLN A 18 -8.92 -11.33 17.49
C GLN A 18 -8.66 -12.52 16.55
N ILE A 19 -7.45 -13.10 16.54
CA ILE A 19 -7.13 -14.20 15.65
C ILE A 19 -7.81 -15.48 16.15
N PRO A 20 -8.67 -16.14 15.32
CA PRO A 20 -9.37 -17.33 15.76
C PRO A 20 -8.41 -18.51 15.99
N ASP A 21 -8.55 -19.17 17.12
CA ASP A 21 -7.84 -20.41 17.44
C ASP A 21 -8.87 -21.55 17.62
N LYS A 22 -9.36 -22.07 16.50
CA LYS A 22 -10.41 -23.09 16.45
C LYS A 22 -10.26 -24.01 15.23
N GLU A 23 -11.04 -25.07 15.18
CA GLU A 23 -11.16 -25.92 13.99
C GLU A 23 -11.99 -25.24 12.87
N PRO A 24 -11.68 -25.56 11.61
CA PRO A 24 -10.59 -26.43 11.14
C PRO A 24 -9.23 -25.67 11.17
N LYS A 25 -8.23 -26.26 11.82
CA LYS A 25 -6.90 -25.60 12.01
C LYS A 25 -6.23 -25.17 10.70
N ASN A 26 -6.36 -25.98 9.67
CA ASN A 26 -5.76 -25.67 8.37
C ASN A 26 -6.32 -24.40 7.73
N LEU A 27 -7.54 -23.96 8.09
CA LEU A 27 -8.10 -22.70 7.63
C LEU A 27 -7.50 -21.51 8.39
N TYR A 28 -7.35 -21.65 9.73
CA TYR A 28 -6.94 -20.53 10.58
C TYR A 28 -5.43 -20.42 10.80
N ALA A 29 -4.67 -21.49 10.58
CA ALA A 29 -3.20 -21.45 10.69
C ALA A 29 -2.54 -20.46 9.71
N PRO A 30 -2.94 -20.39 8.43
CA PRO A 30 -2.44 -19.37 7.51
C PRO A 30 -2.80 -17.94 7.92
N LEU A 31 -4.03 -17.69 8.43
CA LEU A 31 -4.43 -16.38 8.95
C LEU A 31 -3.50 -15.94 10.08
N LYS A 32 -3.31 -16.82 11.06
CA LYS A 32 -2.43 -16.58 12.21
C LYS A 32 -0.99 -16.30 11.76
N TYR A 33 -0.50 -17.09 10.81
CA TYR A 33 0.82 -16.93 10.24
C TYR A 33 1.02 -15.55 9.60
N VAL A 34 0.11 -15.13 8.72
CA VAL A 34 0.24 -13.86 7.99
C VAL A 34 0.05 -12.66 8.92
N LEU A 35 -0.96 -12.68 9.79
CA LEU A 35 -1.21 -11.58 10.72
C LEU A 35 -0.08 -11.39 11.74
N ARG A 36 0.63 -12.47 12.11
CA ARG A 36 1.79 -12.41 13.00
C ARG A 36 3.11 -12.16 12.28
N ASN A 37 3.15 -12.23 10.94
CA ASN A 37 4.39 -12.06 10.17
C ASN A 37 4.91 -10.61 10.14
N GLY A 38 4.54 -9.80 11.12
CA GLY A 38 5.05 -8.46 11.30
C GLY A 38 4.62 -7.47 10.20
N GLY A 39 5.47 -6.49 9.96
CA GLY A 39 5.26 -5.39 9.02
C GLY A 39 5.28 -4.03 9.73
N LYS A 40 5.32 -2.96 8.94
CA LYS A 40 5.35 -1.59 9.47
C LYS A 40 4.04 -1.15 10.13
N ARG A 41 2.95 -1.89 9.92
CA ARG A 41 1.60 -1.61 10.46
C ARG A 41 1.11 -0.17 10.17
N ILE A 42 1.50 0.39 9.02
CA ILE A 42 1.18 1.79 8.68
C ILE A 42 -0.34 2.00 8.65
N ARG A 43 -1.09 1.13 7.95
CA ARG A 43 -2.53 1.29 7.78
C ARG A 43 -3.33 1.28 9.10
N PRO A 44 -3.16 0.30 9.98
CA PRO A 44 -3.84 0.35 11.29
C PRO A 44 -3.40 1.53 12.14
N LEU A 45 -2.12 1.95 12.08
CA LEU A 45 -1.66 3.14 12.78
C LEU A 45 -2.33 4.41 12.25
N LEU A 46 -2.59 4.51 10.93
CA LEU A 46 -3.34 5.62 10.34
C LEU A 46 -4.77 5.68 10.88
N VAL A 47 -5.45 4.54 11.04
CA VAL A 47 -6.79 4.50 11.67
C VAL A 47 -6.75 5.05 13.08
N LEU A 48 -5.80 4.55 13.90
CA LEU A 48 -5.68 4.96 15.30
C LEU A 48 -5.33 6.43 15.45
N LEU A 49 -4.36 6.91 14.67
CA LEU A 49 -3.93 8.31 14.68
C LEU A 49 -5.04 9.26 14.22
N ALA A 50 -5.77 8.90 13.17
CA ALA A 50 -6.88 9.73 12.69
C ALA A 50 -8.00 9.81 13.73
N SER A 51 -8.37 8.68 14.36
CA SER A 51 -9.35 8.66 15.44
C SER A 51 -8.94 9.55 16.63
N ASP A 52 -7.69 9.46 17.06
CA ASP A 52 -7.12 10.29 18.12
C ASP A 52 -7.09 11.79 17.75
N SER A 53 -6.73 12.11 16.50
CA SER A 53 -6.69 13.49 16.01
C SER A 53 -8.07 14.16 15.98
N PHE A 54 -9.13 13.39 15.72
CA PHE A 54 -10.52 13.86 15.79
C PHE A 54 -11.14 13.74 17.21
N GLY A 55 -10.34 13.39 18.22
CA GLY A 55 -10.72 13.45 19.63
C GLY A 55 -11.35 12.19 20.23
N GLU A 56 -11.33 11.05 19.53
CA GLU A 56 -11.86 9.80 20.06
C GLU A 56 -10.75 8.96 20.73
N LYS A 57 -11.14 8.10 21.65
CA LYS A 57 -10.22 7.20 22.36
C LYS A 57 -9.72 6.09 21.42
N ILE A 58 -8.41 5.85 21.46
CA ILE A 58 -7.73 4.80 20.67
C ILE A 58 -8.42 3.44 20.76
N ASP A 59 -8.90 3.06 21.96
CA ASP A 59 -9.54 1.75 22.19
C ASP A 59 -10.77 1.52 21.31
N LYS A 60 -11.53 2.57 21.02
CA LYS A 60 -12.69 2.47 20.13
C LYS A 60 -12.31 2.24 18.67
N ALA A 61 -11.11 2.67 18.26
CA ALA A 61 -10.65 2.53 16.88
C ALA A 61 -9.91 1.19 16.62
N LEU A 62 -9.58 0.42 17.66
CA LEU A 62 -8.86 -0.85 17.50
C LEU A 62 -9.57 -1.86 16.59
N PRO A 63 -10.91 -2.08 16.68
CA PRO A 63 -11.60 -3.00 15.78
C PRO A 63 -11.54 -2.52 14.31
N ALA A 64 -11.69 -1.22 14.06
CA ALA A 64 -11.58 -0.64 12.73
C ALA A 64 -10.14 -0.78 12.16
N ALA A 65 -9.13 -0.56 12.99
CA ALA A 65 -7.73 -0.78 12.64
C ALA A 65 -7.45 -2.26 12.31
N ALA A 66 -8.03 -3.19 13.09
CA ALA A 66 -7.92 -4.62 12.84
C ALA A 66 -8.63 -5.04 11.55
N ALA A 67 -9.79 -4.45 11.22
CA ALA A 67 -10.49 -4.69 9.97
C ALA A 67 -9.62 -4.28 8.76
N ILE A 68 -9.08 -3.08 8.76
CA ILE A 68 -8.19 -2.57 7.69
C ILE A 68 -6.94 -3.43 7.53
N GLU A 69 -6.29 -3.82 8.62
CA GLU A 69 -5.08 -4.65 8.55
C GLU A 69 -5.40 -6.08 8.09
N THR A 70 -6.53 -6.64 8.52
CA THR A 70 -6.98 -7.97 8.08
C THR A 70 -7.32 -7.95 6.59
N PHE A 71 -8.06 -6.94 6.13
CA PHE A 71 -8.32 -6.73 4.70
C PHE A 71 -7.03 -6.58 3.91
N HIS A 72 -6.09 -5.76 4.35
CA HIS A 72 -4.81 -5.61 3.69
C HIS A 72 -4.03 -6.94 3.58
N ASN A 73 -4.02 -7.74 4.64
CA ASN A 73 -3.32 -9.03 4.59
C ASN A 73 -4.05 -10.06 3.70
N PHE A 74 -5.40 -9.98 3.59
CA PHE A 74 -6.15 -10.72 2.57
C PHE A 74 -5.64 -10.38 1.17
N THR A 75 -5.56 -9.09 0.82
CA THR A 75 -5.08 -8.68 -0.52
C THR A 75 -3.65 -9.17 -0.77
N LEU A 76 -2.78 -9.17 0.24
CA LEU A 76 -1.41 -9.67 0.09
C LEU A 76 -1.32 -11.17 -0.16
N ILE A 77 -2.20 -11.99 0.46
CA ILE A 77 -2.21 -13.45 0.20
C ILE A 77 -2.59 -13.74 -1.25
N HIS A 78 -3.63 -13.06 -1.77
CA HIS A 78 -4.08 -13.27 -3.13
C HIS A 78 -3.10 -12.67 -4.16
N ASP A 79 -2.53 -11.51 -3.86
CA ASP A 79 -1.47 -10.88 -4.65
C ASP A 79 -0.25 -11.81 -4.79
N ASP A 80 0.20 -12.44 -3.69
CA ASP A 80 1.30 -13.41 -3.71
C ASP A 80 1.04 -14.61 -4.63
N ILE A 81 -0.21 -15.08 -4.72
CA ILE A 81 -0.60 -16.16 -5.64
C ILE A 81 -0.53 -15.68 -7.09
N MET A 82 -1.13 -14.51 -7.38
CA MET A 82 -1.17 -13.93 -8.72
C MET A 82 0.22 -13.59 -9.25
N ASP A 83 1.10 -13.07 -8.39
CA ASP A 83 2.48 -12.70 -8.73
C ASP A 83 3.46 -13.90 -8.66
N HIS A 84 2.99 -15.10 -8.29
CA HIS A 84 3.86 -16.27 -8.03
C HIS A 84 5.02 -15.97 -7.08
N SER A 85 4.78 -15.13 -6.08
CA SER A 85 5.79 -14.67 -5.13
C SER A 85 6.09 -15.75 -4.09
N SER A 86 7.32 -16.24 -4.02
CA SER A 86 7.71 -17.29 -3.06
C SER A 86 8.00 -16.75 -1.65
N ILE A 87 8.35 -15.48 -1.52
CA ILE A 87 8.78 -14.86 -0.24
C ILE A 87 8.09 -13.50 -0.05
N ARG A 88 7.56 -13.27 1.16
CA ARG A 88 7.06 -11.98 1.62
C ARG A 88 7.56 -11.67 3.03
N ARG A 89 8.14 -10.49 3.23
CA ARG A 89 8.71 -10.06 4.53
C ARG A 89 9.73 -11.06 5.10
N GLY A 90 10.54 -11.67 4.23
CA GLY A 90 11.55 -12.67 4.61
C GLY A 90 11.00 -14.05 4.99
N GLN A 91 9.72 -14.30 4.82
CA GLN A 91 9.05 -15.57 5.11
C GLN A 91 8.44 -16.15 3.83
N ALA A 92 8.28 -17.48 3.77
CA ALA A 92 7.57 -18.13 2.67
C ALA A 92 6.11 -17.62 2.59
N THR A 93 5.61 -17.40 1.37
CA THR A 93 4.21 -17.03 1.15
C THR A 93 3.27 -18.19 1.53
N VAL A 94 1.97 -17.91 1.69
CA VAL A 94 1.03 -18.94 2.17
C VAL A 94 0.91 -20.09 1.18
N HIS A 95 0.84 -19.81 -0.13
CA HIS A 95 0.74 -20.86 -1.14
C HIS A 95 2.00 -21.75 -1.24
N GLU A 96 3.17 -21.19 -0.97
CA GLU A 96 4.43 -21.96 -0.89
C GLU A 96 4.52 -22.80 0.40
N LYS A 97 4.08 -22.23 1.53
CA LYS A 97 4.18 -22.92 2.83
C LYS A 97 3.14 -24.02 3.00
N TRP A 98 1.96 -23.87 2.43
CA TRP A 98 0.86 -24.83 2.47
C TRP A 98 0.52 -25.33 1.07
N ASN A 99 -0.37 -24.64 0.39
CA ASN A 99 -0.71 -24.79 -1.02
C ASN A 99 -1.64 -23.63 -1.46
N GLU A 100 -1.87 -23.54 -2.76
CA GLU A 100 -2.69 -22.51 -3.37
C GLU A 100 -4.15 -22.52 -2.89
N ASN A 101 -4.78 -23.70 -2.80
CA ASN A 101 -6.17 -23.81 -2.36
C ASN A 101 -6.37 -23.29 -0.93
N LEU A 102 -5.43 -23.59 -0.02
CA LEU A 102 -5.47 -23.06 1.35
C LEU A 102 -5.19 -21.55 1.38
N ALA A 103 -4.32 -21.05 0.52
CA ALA A 103 -4.07 -19.61 0.41
C ALA A 103 -5.33 -18.87 -0.05
N ILE A 104 -6.01 -19.36 -1.11
CA ILE A 104 -7.28 -18.79 -1.58
C ILE A 104 -8.32 -18.78 -0.46
N LEU A 105 -8.61 -19.94 0.12
CA LEU A 105 -9.66 -20.07 1.12
C LEU A 105 -9.37 -19.27 2.40
N SER A 106 -8.10 -19.20 2.79
CA SER A 106 -7.68 -18.40 3.95
C SER A 106 -7.81 -16.91 3.66
N GLY A 107 -7.48 -16.47 2.46
CA GLY A 107 -7.70 -15.10 2.01
C GLY A 107 -9.17 -14.72 2.04
N ASP A 108 -10.06 -15.55 1.46
CA ASP A 108 -11.51 -15.34 1.50
C ASP A 108 -12.04 -15.24 2.94
N THR A 109 -11.53 -16.11 3.81
CA THR A 109 -11.89 -16.07 5.24
C THR A 109 -11.43 -14.77 5.88
N MET A 110 -10.25 -14.24 5.53
CA MET A 110 -9.77 -12.97 6.06
C MET A 110 -10.61 -11.80 5.58
N LEU A 111 -11.08 -11.80 4.33
CA LEU A 111 -12.00 -10.77 3.85
C LEU A 111 -13.28 -10.74 4.71
N VAL A 112 -13.91 -11.89 4.92
CA VAL A 112 -15.09 -11.99 5.80
C VAL A 112 -14.75 -11.61 7.25
N TRP A 113 -13.55 -11.98 7.72
CA TRP A 113 -13.11 -11.64 9.08
C TRP A 113 -12.89 -10.14 9.26
N ALA A 114 -12.49 -9.41 8.23
CA ALA A 114 -12.42 -7.95 8.27
C ALA A 114 -13.79 -7.30 8.55
N TYR A 115 -14.86 -7.79 7.90
CA TYR A 115 -16.22 -7.36 8.21
C TYR A 115 -16.66 -7.73 9.63
N LYS A 116 -16.26 -8.92 10.08
CA LYS A 116 -16.57 -9.37 11.44
C LYS A 116 -15.96 -8.46 12.52
N MET A 117 -14.79 -7.88 12.29
CA MET A 117 -14.23 -6.86 13.19
C MET A 117 -15.13 -5.64 13.31
N LEU A 118 -15.81 -5.25 12.24
CA LEU A 118 -16.69 -4.09 12.21
C LEU A 118 -18.01 -4.33 12.95
N GLU A 119 -18.45 -5.57 13.17
CA GLU A 119 -19.64 -5.90 13.97
C GLU A 119 -19.57 -5.39 15.42
N GLN A 120 -18.39 -4.93 15.89
CA GLN A 120 -18.23 -4.32 17.20
C GLN A 120 -18.78 -2.88 17.26
N TYR A 121 -19.11 -2.30 16.10
CA TYR A 121 -19.77 -1.01 16.00
C TYR A 121 -21.27 -1.18 15.76
N ASP A 122 -22.05 -0.20 16.18
CA ASP A 122 -23.50 -0.18 16.00
C ASP A 122 -23.97 0.76 14.87
N GLY A 123 -25.22 0.58 14.45
CA GLY A 123 -26.00 1.51 13.65
C GLY A 123 -25.26 2.19 12.49
N GLU A 124 -25.20 3.49 12.54
CA GLU A 124 -24.63 4.32 11.47
C GLU A 124 -23.10 4.17 11.34
N THR A 125 -22.39 3.97 12.44
CA THR A 125 -20.93 3.76 12.41
C THR A 125 -20.58 2.50 11.63
N TYR A 126 -21.23 1.36 11.95
CA TYR A 126 -21.06 0.11 11.21
C TYR A 126 -21.39 0.30 9.71
N LYS A 127 -22.51 0.94 9.41
CA LYS A 127 -22.94 1.19 8.03
C LYS A 127 -21.93 2.01 7.23
N LYS A 128 -21.42 3.11 7.82
CA LYS A 128 -20.40 3.94 7.18
C LYS A 128 -19.09 3.17 6.94
N LEU A 129 -18.60 2.45 7.96
CA LEU A 129 -17.37 1.66 7.85
C LEU A 129 -17.50 0.52 6.82
N SER A 130 -18.59 -0.23 6.85
CA SER A 130 -18.82 -1.33 5.91
C SER A 130 -19.02 -0.84 4.47
N SER A 131 -19.73 0.27 4.27
CA SER A 131 -19.88 0.89 2.95
C SER A 131 -18.54 1.36 2.37
N LEU A 132 -17.71 1.99 3.19
CA LEU A 132 -16.36 2.43 2.76
C LEU A 132 -15.44 1.23 2.48
N LEU A 133 -15.51 0.16 3.30
CA LEU A 133 -14.75 -1.06 3.04
C LEU A 133 -15.17 -1.72 1.72
N ASN A 134 -16.47 -1.80 1.43
CA ASN A 134 -16.99 -2.34 0.18
C ASN A 134 -16.44 -1.59 -1.03
N GLN A 135 -16.55 -0.24 -1.01
CA GLN A 135 -16.06 0.60 -2.10
C GLN A 135 -14.54 0.43 -2.27
N THR A 136 -13.80 0.49 -1.19
CA THR A 136 -12.32 0.32 -1.20
C THR A 136 -11.92 -1.06 -1.70
N ALA A 137 -12.65 -2.11 -1.33
CA ALA A 137 -12.37 -3.48 -1.76
C ALA A 137 -12.55 -3.63 -3.28
N ILE A 138 -13.61 -3.06 -3.84
CA ILE A 138 -13.84 -3.04 -5.29
C ILE A 138 -12.70 -2.29 -5.99
N GLU A 139 -12.38 -1.09 -5.53
CA GLU A 139 -11.30 -0.28 -6.12
C GLU A 139 -9.94 -0.99 -6.07
N VAL A 140 -9.61 -1.66 -4.97
CA VAL A 140 -8.35 -2.44 -4.86
C VAL A 140 -8.35 -3.61 -5.85
N CYS A 141 -9.47 -4.31 -6.04
CA CYS A 141 -9.56 -5.38 -7.03
C CYS A 141 -9.43 -4.84 -8.47
N GLU A 142 -10.05 -3.70 -8.77
CA GLU A 142 -9.90 -3.03 -10.08
C GLU A 142 -8.43 -2.62 -10.32
N GLY A 143 -7.76 -2.07 -9.31
CA GLY A 143 -6.34 -1.72 -9.38
C GLY A 143 -5.44 -2.93 -9.59
N GLN A 144 -5.72 -4.04 -8.93
CA GLN A 144 -4.99 -5.31 -9.12
C GLN A 144 -5.20 -5.86 -10.53
N GLN A 145 -6.43 -5.82 -11.05
CA GLN A 145 -6.70 -6.25 -12.42
C GLN A 145 -5.95 -5.38 -13.45
N MET A 146 -5.92 -4.06 -13.24
CA MET A 146 -5.15 -3.16 -14.13
C MET A 146 -3.64 -3.49 -14.09
N ASP A 147 -3.08 -3.79 -12.93
CA ASP A 147 -1.67 -4.15 -12.79
C ASP A 147 -1.35 -5.43 -13.58
N MET A 148 -2.18 -6.47 -13.46
CA MET A 148 -2.06 -7.72 -14.23
C MET A 148 -2.19 -7.46 -15.74
N ASP A 149 -3.15 -6.66 -16.18
CA ASP A 149 -3.34 -6.32 -17.59
C ASP A 149 -2.11 -5.59 -18.16
N PHE A 150 -1.45 -4.76 -17.36
CA PHE A 150 -0.26 -4.02 -17.79
C PHE A 150 0.96 -4.91 -18.05
N GLU A 151 1.03 -6.11 -17.46
CA GLU A 151 2.12 -7.05 -17.72
C GLU A 151 2.24 -7.39 -19.23
N THR A 152 1.11 -7.53 -19.89
CA THR A 152 1.04 -7.94 -21.31
C THR A 152 1.01 -6.76 -22.29
N ARG A 153 0.72 -5.55 -21.82
CA ARG A 153 0.59 -4.34 -22.64
C ARG A 153 1.93 -3.61 -22.79
N ASN A 154 2.15 -2.97 -23.93
CA ASN A 154 3.32 -2.13 -24.20
C ASN A 154 2.96 -0.64 -24.37
N ASP A 155 1.69 -0.29 -24.26
CA ASP A 155 1.10 1.02 -24.53
C ASP A 155 0.44 1.64 -23.30
N VAL A 156 0.96 1.35 -22.10
CA VAL A 156 0.42 1.89 -20.85
C VAL A 156 0.80 3.36 -20.71
N PRO A 157 -0.17 4.30 -20.81
CA PRO A 157 0.11 5.71 -20.59
C PRO A 157 0.27 6.03 -19.10
N LEU A 158 0.99 7.09 -18.77
CA LEU A 158 1.24 7.52 -17.40
C LEU A 158 -0.07 7.71 -16.59
N SER A 159 -1.12 8.23 -17.22
CA SER A 159 -2.42 8.43 -16.55
C SER A 159 -3.06 7.11 -16.08
N GLN A 160 -2.93 6.03 -16.88
CA GLN A 160 -3.43 4.72 -16.47
C GLN A 160 -2.59 4.09 -15.36
N TYR A 161 -1.27 4.27 -15.39
CA TYR A 161 -0.40 3.84 -14.31
C TYR A 161 -0.75 4.55 -12.99
N LEU A 162 -0.92 5.88 -13.01
CA LEU A 162 -1.31 6.66 -11.84
C LEU A 162 -2.68 6.23 -11.29
N GLU A 163 -3.63 5.91 -12.15
CA GLU A 163 -4.93 5.37 -11.73
C GLU A 163 -4.79 3.98 -11.11
N MET A 164 -3.99 3.11 -11.70
CA MET A 164 -3.72 1.77 -11.16
C MET A 164 -3.14 1.85 -9.74
N ILE A 165 -2.10 2.66 -9.50
CA ILE A 165 -1.52 2.81 -8.15
C ILE A 165 -2.46 3.52 -7.18
N ARG A 166 -3.32 4.44 -7.67
CA ARG A 166 -4.38 5.04 -6.87
C ARG A 166 -5.31 3.95 -6.34
N LEU A 167 -5.81 3.09 -7.23
CA LEU A 167 -6.75 2.02 -6.91
C LEU A 167 -6.09 0.90 -6.09
N LYS A 168 -4.98 0.35 -6.54
CA LYS A 168 -4.32 -0.80 -5.89
C LYS A 168 -3.75 -0.46 -4.50
N THR A 169 -3.23 0.75 -4.33
CA THR A 169 -2.43 1.11 -3.13
C THR A 169 -3.03 2.27 -2.34
N ALA A 170 -3.32 3.41 -3.00
CA ALA A 170 -3.57 4.65 -2.30
C ALA A 170 -4.97 4.73 -1.66
N VAL A 171 -6.00 4.16 -2.29
CA VAL A 171 -7.38 4.18 -1.75
C VAL A 171 -7.46 3.54 -0.37
N LEU A 172 -6.67 2.49 -0.10
CA LEU A 172 -6.66 1.83 1.20
C LEU A 172 -5.98 2.68 2.29
N LEU A 173 -5.03 3.56 1.94
CA LEU A 173 -4.48 4.54 2.88
C LEU A 173 -5.52 5.62 3.20
N GLY A 174 -6.21 6.13 2.17
CA GLY A 174 -7.31 7.07 2.34
C GLY A 174 -8.44 6.48 3.21
N ALA A 175 -8.86 5.25 2.92
CA ALA A 175 -9.87 4.55 3.70
C ALA A 175 -9.44 4.34 5.16
N ALA A 176 -8.18 4.02 5.43
CA ALA A 176 -7.66 3.87 6.78
C ALA A 176 -7.83 5.16 7.60
N LEU A 177 -7.51 6.31 7.02
CA LEU A 177 -7.72 7.61 7.67
C LEU A 177 -9.21 7.92 7.89
N GLN A 178 -10.04 7.66 6.87
CA GLN A 178 -11.49 7.84 6.99
C GLN A 178 -12.11 6.91 8.03
N PHE A 179 -11.62 5.67 8.17
CA PHE A 179 -12.06 4.75 9.23
C PHE A 179 -11.87 5.36 10.61
N GLY A 180 -10.68 5.95 10.86
CA GLY A 180 -10.41 6.64 12.11
C GLY A 180 -11.35 7.83 12.33
N GLY A 181 -11.57 8.65 11.29
CA GLY A 181 -12.50 9.77 11.34
C GLY A 181 -13.96 9.35 11.57
N ILE A 182 -14.42 8.26 10.91
CA ILE A 182 -15.78 7.72 11.11
C ILE A 182 -15.98 7.26 12.56
N VAL A 183 -14.99 6.56 13.14
CA VAL A 183 -15.05 6.12 14.54
C VAL A 183 -15.11 7.30 15.50
N ALA A 184 -14.50 8.43 15.15
CA ALA A 184 -14.52 9.67 15.91
C ALA A 184 -15.72 10.57 15.58
N ASP A 185 -16.66 10.12 14.75
CA ASP A 185 -17.82 10.89 14.27
C ASP A 185 -17.45 12.25 13.65
N ALA A 186 -16.34 12.28 12.90
CA ALA A 186 -15.87 13.47 12.20
C ALA A 186 -16.87 13.91 11.13
N ALA A 187 -16.91 15.21 10.85
CA ALA A 187 -17.78 15.80 9.84
C ALA A 187 -17.48 15.26 8.43
N SER A 188 -18.49 15.22 7.57
CA SER A 188 -18.38 14.70 6.20
C SER A 188 -17.24 15.34 5.40
N ASP A 189 -17.06 16.66 5.52
CA ASP A 189 -16.00 17.40 4.85
C ASP A 189 -14.62 17.01 5.36
N ASP A 190 -14.49 16.77 6.67
CA ASP A 190 -13.26 16.27 7.27
C ASP A 190 -12.94 14.86 6.79
N LEU A 191 -13.96 13.98 6.73
CA LEU A 191 -13.79 12.62 6.19
C LEU A 191 -13.32 12.65 4.74
N SER A 192 -13.90 13.49 3.91
CA SER A 192 -13.49 13.66 2.51
C SER A 192 -12.05 14.16 2.41
N ASN A 193 -11.71 15.22 3.14
CA ASN A 193 -10.39 15.84 3.08
C ASN A 193 -9.30 14.94 3.64
N ILE A 194 -9.51 14.27 4.77
CA ILE A 194 -8.51 13.36 5.34
C ILE A 194 -8.33 12.10 4.46
N GLY A 195 -9.39 11.65 3.80
CA GLY A 195 -9.32 10.59 2.80
C GLY A 195 -8.46 10.99 1.61
N MET A 196 -8.67 12.18 1.04
CA MET A 196 -7.88 12.71 -0.07
C MET A 196 -6.42 12.97 0.32
N PHE A 197 -6.15 13.43 1.56
CA PHE A 197 -4.80 13.49 2.10
C PHE A 197 -4.13 12.11 2.03
N GLY A 198 -4.82 11.06 2.47
CA GLY A 198 -4.30 9.69 2.44
C GLY A 198 -4.08 9.15 1.02
N ILE A 199 -4.99 9.44 0.10
CA ILE A 199 -4.86 9.01 -1.31
C ILE A 199 -3.64 9.66 -1.97
N HIS A 200 -3.48 10.98 -1.88
CA HIS A 200 -2.33 11.66 -2.47
C HIS A 200 -1.00 11.22 -1.85
N LEU A 201 -0.98 11.04 -0.53
CA LEU A 201 0.20 10.52 0.17
C LEU A 201 0.50 9.07 -0.26
N GLY A 202 -0.53 8.26 -0.51
CA GLY A 202 -0.42 6.89 -0.99
C GLY A 202 0.15 6.79 -2.40
N ILE A 203 -0.23 7.71 -3.30
CA ILE A 203 0.35 7.81 -4.65
C ILE A 203 1.83 8.20 -4.56
N ALA A 204 2.17 9.23 -3.77
CA ALA A 204 3.57 9.62 -3.53
C ALA A 204 4.39 8.44 -2.99
N PHE A 205 3.82 7.70 -2.05
CA PHE A 205 4.44 6.53 -1.45
C PHE A 205 4.75 5.42 -2.46
N GLN A 206 3.81 5.13 -3.38
CA GLN A 206 4.01 4.11 -4.40
C GLN A 206 5.06 4.53 -5.43
N ILE A 207 5.02 5.79 -5.90
CA ILE A 207 6.06 6.32 -6.80
C ILE A 207 7.43 6.28 -6.12
N GLN A 208 7.48 6.52 -4.81
CA GLN A 208 8.73 6.40 -4.04
C GLN A 208 9.18 4.94 -3.91
N ASP A 209 8.27 3.98 -3.76
CA ASP A 209 8.63 2.56 -3.75
C ASP A 209 9.26 2.14 -5.08
N ASP A 210 8.68 2.54 -6.21
CA ASP A 210 9.27 2.30 -7.54
C ASP A 210 10.67 2.94 -7.66
N TYR A 211 10.83 4.18 -7.14
CA TYR A 211 12.11 4.86 -7.12
C TYR A 211 13.15 4.11 -6.28
N LEU A 212 12.78 3.69 -5.08
CA LEU A 212 13.68 3.02 -4.14
C LEU A 212 14.03 1.59 -4.59
N ASP A 213 13.15 0.90 -5.30
CA ASP A 213 13.46 -0.40 -5.91
C ASP A 213 14.64 -0.28 -6.90
N THR A 214 14.68 0.83 -7.66
CA THR A 214 15.73 1.04 -8.69
C THR A 214 16.96 1.78 -8.15
N PHE A 215 16.77 2.82 -7.33
CA PHE A 215 17.82 3.78 -6.91
C PHE A 215 18.02 3.82 -5.39
N GLY A 216 17.44 2.89 -4.64
CA GLY A 216 17.64 2.79 -3.19
C GLY A 216 19.04 2.29 -2.81
N ASP A 217 19.40 2.45 -1.53
CA ASP A 217 20.65 1.88 -1.00
C ASP A 217 20.45 0.41 -0.63
N GLN A 218 21.27 -0.46 -1.21
CA GLN A 218 21.20 -1.91 -1.03
C GLN A 218 21.34 -2.34 0.43
N ASN A 219 22.16 -1.62 1.22
CA ASN A 219 22.38 -1.92 2.63
C ASN A 219 21.18 -1.57 3.53
N SER A 220 20.35 -0.64 3.07
CA SER A 220 19.19 -0.13 3.82
C SER A 220 17.88 -0.84 3.43
N PHE A 221 17.75 -1.31 2.18
CA PHE A 221 16.48 -1.81 1.64
C PHE A 221 16.24 -3.31 1.92
N GLY A 222 17.31 -4.09 2.20
CA GLY A 222 17.20 -5.52 2.50
C GLY A 222 16.64 -6.39 1.37
N LYS A 223 16.45 -5.81 0.15
CA LYS A 223 15.99 -6.46 -1.08
C LYS A 223 17.03 -6.27 -2.18
N GLN A 224 16.96 -7.12 -3.18
CA GLN A 224 17.75 -6.96 -4.40
C GLN A 224 17.26 -5.71 -5.15
N ILE A 225 18.18 -4.77 -5.44
CA ILE A 225 17.91 -3.57 -6.24
C ILE A 225 17.50 -3.98 -7.65
N GLY A 226 16.51 -3.25 -8.23
CA GLY A 226 16.05 -3.44 -9.60
C GLY A 226 15.14 -4.66 -9.78
N ARG A 227 14.44 -5.07 -8.75
CA ARG A 227 13.47 -6.17 -8.84
C ARG A 227 12.37 -5.88 -9.86
N ASP A 228 11.83 -4.66 -9.86
CA ASP A 228 10.82 -4.24 -10.82
C ASP A 228 11.35 -4.27 -12.27
N ILE A 229 12.63 -3.97 -12.47
CA ILE A 229 13.28 -4.08 -13.79
C ILE A 229 13.40 -5.57 -14.19
N ILE A 230 13.80 -6.45 -13.29
CA ILE A 230 13.91 -7.91 -13.54
C ILE A 230 12.54 -8.47 -13.91
N ASP A 231 11.51 -8.10 -13.17
CA ASP A 231 10.14 -8.55 -13.39
C ASP A 231 9.45 -7.82 -14.58
N ARG A 232 10.15 -6.88 -15.26
CA ARG A 232 9.65 -6.11 -16.42
C ARG A 232 8.39 -5.30 -16.09
N LYS A 233 8.24 -4.83 -14.87
CA LYS A 233 7.08 -4.02 -14.45
C LYS A 233 7.08 -2.66 -15.15
N LYS A 234 5.89 -2.22 -15.58
CA LYS A 234 5.70 -0.89 -16.20
C LYS A 234 5.52 0.15 -15.09
N THR A 235 6.61 0.43 -14.37
CA THR A 235 6.65 1.40 -13.27
C THR A 235 6.60 2.84 -13.76
N PHE A 236 6.44 3.79 -12.84
CA PHE A 236 6.54 5.23 -13.13
C PHE A 236 7.82 5.57 -13.91
N LEU A 237 8.94 4.95 -13.52
CA LEU A 237 10.24 5.22 -14.16
C LEU A 237 10.26 4.72 -15.61
N TYR A 238 9.81 3.51 -15.85
CA TYR A 238 9.80 2.93 -17.20
C TYR A 238 8.92 3.71 -18.17
N ILE A 239 7.71 4.05 -17.75
CA ILE A 239 6.75 4.78 -18.58
C ILE A 239 7.30 6.16 -18.97
N ASN A 240 7.82 6.90 -17.99
CA ASN A 240 8.44 8.21 -18.27
C ASN A 240 9.69 8.09 -19.17
N ALA A 241 10.49 7.03 -18.97
CA ALA A 241 11.63 6.78 -19.85
C ALA A 241 11.19 6.53 -21.30
N LEU A 242 10.13 5.74 -21.51
CA LEU A 242 9.57 5.53 -22.84
C LEU A 242 9.02 6.81 -23.48
N GLU A 243 8.39 7.69 -22.70
CA GLU A 243 7.86 8.95 -23.20
C GLU A 243 8.96 9.93 -23.62
N LYS A 244 10.05 10.01 -22.84
CA LYS A 244 11.14 10.98 -23.06
C LYS A 244 12.24 10.50 -24.00
N ALA A 245 12.38 9.18 -24.19
CA ALA A 245 13.43 8.62 -25.00
C ALA A 245 13.27 8.97 -26.49
N ASN A 246 14.39 9.20 -27.16
CA ASN A 246 14.43 9.26 -28.63
C ASN A 246 14.04 7.91 -29.25
N ALA A 247 13.78 7.88 -30.55
CA ALA A 247 13.29 6.69 -31.25
C ALA A 247 14.19 5.45 -31.08
N MET A 248 15.53 5.66 -31.07
CA MET A 248 16.51 4.57 -30.91
C MET A 248 16.47 3.99 -29.49
N ASP A 249 16.56 4.84 -28.48
CA ASP A 249 16.57 4.40 -27.08
C ASP A 249 15.21 3.84 -26.64
N LYS A 250 14.11 4.38 -27.20
CA LYS A 250 12.78 3.82 -27.00
C LYS A 250 12.68 2.38 -27.49
N ARG A 251 13.25 2.11 -28.66
CA ARG A 251 13.30 0.75 -29.21
C ARG A 251 14.14 -0.17 -28.31
N ILE A 252 15.31 0.32 -27.85
CA ILE A 252 16.17 -0.43 -26.91
C ILE A 252 15.38 -0.79 -25.63
N LEU A 253 14.68 0.17 -25.01
CA LEU A 253 13.87 -0.07 -23.81
C LEU A 253 12.82 -1.17 -24.05
N ILE A 254 12.09 -1.08 -25.18
CA ILE A 254 11.06 -2.06 -25.53
C ILE A 254 11.66 -3.44 -25.77
N ASP A 255 12.76 -3.54 -26.50
CA ASP A 255 13.42 -4.81 -26.82
C ASP A 255 13.97 -5.47 -25.55
N LEU A 256 14.57 -4.69 -24.62
CA LEU A 256 15.03 -5.18 -23.31
C LEU A 256 13.91 -5.77 -22.44
N TYR A 257 12.72 -5.14 -22.49
CA TYR A 257 11.55 -5.62 -21.72
C TYR A 257 10.88 -6.84 -22.35
N LYS A 258 11.10 -7.11 -23.64
CA LYS A 258 10.59 -8.31 -24.33
C LYS A 258 11.51 -9.51 -24.20
N ASP A 259 12.82 -9.28 -24.19
CA ASP A 259 13.80 -10.36 -24.17
C ASP A 259 14.06 -10.85 -22.74
N LYS A 260 13.50 -12.03 -22.43
CA LYS A 260 13.68 -12.69 -21.13
C LYS A 260 15.03 -13.44 -21.00
N SER A 261 15.82 -13.51 -22.08
CA SER A 261 17.12 -14.21 -22.07
C SER A 261 18.27 -13.35 -21.55
N ILE A 262 18.05 -12.05 -21.39
CA ILE A 262 19.08 -11.09 -20.95
C ILE A 262 19.37 -11.31 -19.46
N LYS A 263 20.66 -11.40 -19.13
CA LYS A 263 21.12 -11.54 -17.73
C LYS A 263 20.69 -10.30 -16.90
N ASP A 264 20.14 -10.52 -15.72
CA ASP A 264 19.61 -9.48 -14.84
C ASP A 264 20.60 -8.31 -14.62
N ALA A 265 21.87 -8.60 -14.35
CA ALA A 265 22.86 -7.54 -14.12
C ALA A 265 23.08 -6.63 -15.35
N ILE A 266 23.01 -7.17 -16.57
CA ILE A 266 23.12 -6.40 -17.81
C ILE A 266 21.85 -5.57 -18.02
N LEU A 267 20.69 -6.18 -17.80
CA LEU A 267 19.40 -5.53 -17.92
C LEU A 267 19.31 -4.33 -16.98
N ILE A 268 19.50 -4.54 -15.66
CA ILE A 268 19.45 -3.47 -14.65
C ILE A 268 20.40 -2.33 -15.02
N LYS A 269 21.66 -2.66 -15.30
CA LYS A 269 22.67 -1.65 -15.65
C LYS A 269 22.27 -0.82 -16.87
N THR A 270 21.78 -1.46 -17.92
CA THR A 270 21.42 -0.77 -19.16
C THR A 270 20.18 0.12 -18.97
N ILE A 271 19.17 -0.38 -18.26
CA ILE A 271 17.95 0.38 -17.95
C ILE A 271 18.27 1.59 -17.06
N MET A 272 19.07 1.41 -16.00
CA MET A 272 19.46 2.53 -15.12
C MET A 272 20.23 3.60 -15.89
N GLN A 273 21.14 3.25 -16.80
CA GLN A 273 21.84 4.21 -17.65
C GLN A 273 20.89 5.01 -18.54
N LEU A 274 19.84 4.38 -19.07
CA LEU A 274 18.80 5.06 -19.83
C LEU A 274 17.96 5.98 -18.94
N TYR A 275 17.60 5.54 -17.73
CA TYR A 275 16.88 6.38 -16.77
C TYR A 275 17.70 7.63 -16.39
N GLU A 276 19.00 7.48 -16.14
CA GLU A 276 19.89 8.61 -15.86
C GLU A 276 20.01 9.55 -17.04
N LYS A 277 20.21 9.01 -18.26
CA LYS A 277 20.31 9.79 -19.50
C LYS A 277 19.12 10.72 -19.74
N TYR A 278 17.91 10.28 -19.36
CA TYR A 278 16.68 11.04 -19.54
C TYR A 278 16.19 11.73 -18.26
N GLU A 279 17.05 11.88 -17.26
CA GLU A 279 16.78 12.56 -15.98
C GLU A 279 15.53 11.99 -15.23
N ILE A 280 15.20 10.70 -15.46
CA ILE A 280 14.04 10.06 -14.82
C ILE A 280 14.11 10.11 -13.30
N PRO A 281 15.27 9.90 -12.62
CA PRO A 281 15.36 10.03 -11.17
C PRO A 281 14.90 11.38 -10.63
N LYS A 282 15.28 12.47 -11.31
CA LYS A 282 14.89 13.83 -10.94
C LYS A 282 13.40 14.07 -11.16
N LEU A 283 12.89 13.63 -12.32
CA LEU A 283 11.46 13.73 -12.63
C LEU A 283 10.63 12.98 -11.59
N THR A 284 11.03 11.75 -11.21
CA THR A 284 10.33 10.94 -10.22
C THR A 284 10.29 11.63 -8.85
N LYS A 285 11.41 12.19 -8.38
CA LYS A 285 11.46 12.96 -7.14
C LYS A 285 10.54 14.17 -7.16
N ASN A 286 10.51 14.92 -8.26
CA ASN A 286 9.60 16.05 -8.41
C ASN A 286 8.14 15.61 -8.30
N GLN A 287 7.77 14.48 -8.91
CA GLN A 287 6.41 13.97 -8.85
C GLN A 287 6.02 13.51 -7.44
N ILE A 288 6.94 12.88 -6.70
CA ILE A 288 6.75 12.53 -5.28
C ILE A 288 6.48 13.81 -4.46
N ASP A 289 7.28 14.86 -4.67
CA ASP A 289 7.12 16.14 -3.98
C ASP A 289 5.78 16.82 -4.31
N GLU A 290 5.35 16.77 -5.58
CA GLU A 290 4.06 17.32 -6.02
C GLU A 290 2.87 16.63 -5.34
N TYR A 291 2.85 15.29 -5.32
CA TYR A 291 1.78 14.55 -4.65
C TYR A 291 1.83 14.75 -3.13
N THR A 292 3.03 14.83 -2.53
CA THR A 292 3.19 15.13 -1.12
C THR A 292 2.62 16.53 -0.79
N LYS A 293 2.96 17.56 -1.56
CA LYS A 293 2.40 18.91 -1.39
C LYS A 293 0.90 18.93 -1.59
N SER A 294 0.40 18.23 -2.60
CA SER A 294 -1.04 18.11 -2.86
C SER A 294 -1.76 17.45 -1.69
N SER A 295 -1.18 16.43 -1.06
CA SER A 295 -1.76 15.81 0.14
C SER A 295 -1.92 16.83 1.27
N LEU A 296 -0.91 17.67 1.52
CA LEU A 296 -0.95 18.67 2.58
C LEU A 296 -2.04 19.75 2.35
N ILE A 297 -2.37 20.07 1.08
CA ILE A 297 -3.48 20.97 0.77
C ILE A 297 -4.83 20.41 1.29
N PHE A 298 -5.04 19.10 1.17
CA PHE A 298 -6.26 18.47 1.71
C PHE A 298 -6.24 18.42 3.24
N LEU A 299 -5.08 18.13 3.84
CA LEU A 299 -4.94 18.19 5.31
C LEU A 299 -5.28 19.58 5.86
N ASP A 300 -4.83 20.64 5.19
CA ASP A 300 -5.07 22.01 5.62
C ASP A 300 -6.56 22.41 5.56
N LYS A 301 -7.38 21.74 4.72
CA LYS A 301 -8.83 21.93 4.63
C LYS A 301 -9.62 21.27 5.77
N THR A 302 -9.01 20.37 6.54
CA THR A 302 -9.68 19.73 7.69
C THR A 302 -9.88 20.73 8.83
N THR A 303 -10.81 20.44 9.73
CA THR A 303 -11.03 21.22 10.96
C THR A 303 -10.07 20.86 12.09
N LEU A 304 -9.11 19.96 11.86
CA LEU A 304 -8.09 19.60 12.83
C LEU A 304 -7.33 20.82 13.35
N SER A 305 -6.95 20.80 14.62
CA SER A 305 -6.13 21.86 15.20
C SER A 305 -4.77 21.99 14.50
N ALA A 306 -4.15 23.17 14.58
CA ALA A 306 -2.82 23.40 14.02
C ALA A 306 -1.80 22.36 14.52
N THR A 307 -1.85 22.02 15.81
CA THR A 307 -0.98 21.03 16.43
C THR A 307 -1.17 19.63 15.81
N GLU A 308 -2.41 19.21 15.55
CA GLU A 308 -2.67 17.93 14.91
C GLU A 308 -2.23 17.94 13.43
N LYS A 309 -2.50 19.02 12.70
CA LYS A 309 -2.01 19.19 11.32
C LYS A 309 -0.48 19.10 11.24
N ASP A 310 0.23 19.73 12.18
CA ASP A 310 1.69 19.66 12.20
C ASP A 310 2.20 18.24 12.44
N LYS A 311 1.56 17.46 13.32
CA LYS A 311 1.89 16.03 13.50
C LYS A 311 1.70 15.23 12.21
N TRP A 312 0.65 15.49 11.44
CA TRP A 312 0.41 14.83 10.16
C TRP A 312 1.40 15.27 9.08
N LYS A 313 1.83 16.55 9.07
CA LYS A 313 2.90 17.04 8.20
C LYS A 313 4.22 16.34 8.49
N ASP A 314 4.57 16.21 9.77
CA ASP A 314 5.76 15.47 10.19
C ASP A 314 5.68 13.99 9.82
N PHE A 315 4.50 13.36 9.99
CA PHE A 315 4.28 11.98 9.55
C PHE A 315 4.49 11.83 8.04
N ALA A 316 3.89 12.69 7.23
CA ALA A 316 4.02 12.67 5.77
C ALA A 316 5.49 12.86 5.35
N ASN A 317 6.18 13.83 5.92
CA ASN A 317 7.60 14.08 5.66
C ASN A 317 8.47 12.88 6.03
N ASN A 318 8.26 12.28 7.20
CA ASN A 318 9.01 11.10 7.64
C ASN A 318 8.75 9.89 6.73
N LEU A 319 7.51 9.72 6.25
CA LEU A 319 7.15 8.66 5.34
C LEU A 319 7.86 8.82 3.98
N MET A 320 8.00 10.06 3.48
CA MET A 320 8.66 10.38 2.21
C MET A 320 10.18 10.46 2.32
N HIS A 321 10.75 10.69 3.50
CA HIS A 321 12.21 10.74 3.70
C HIS A 321 12.81 9.42 4.18
N ARG A 322 12.00 8.34 4.24
CA ARG A 322 12.50 7.02 4.57
C ARG A 322 13.56 6.59 3.55
N LYS A 323 14.63 6.00 4.05
CA LYS A 323 15.71 5.44 3.21
C LYS A 323 15.52 3.94 2.93
N TYR A 324 14.45 3.32 3.50
CA TYR A 324 14.17 1.88 3.45
C TYR A 324 12.68 1.58 3.71
#